data_cceec89271d803d4cedeeb1946883517
#
_entry.id   cceec89271d803d4cedeeb1946883517
#
_cell.length_a   1.000
_cell.length_b   1.000
_cell.length_c   1.000
_cell.angle_alpha   90.00
_cell.angle_beta   90.00
_cell.angle_gamma   90.00
#
_symmetry.space_group_name_H-M   'P 1'
#
loop_
_entity.id
_entity.type
_entity.pdbx_description
1 polymer ?
#
loop_
_entity_poly.entity_id
_entity_poly.type
_entity_poly.pdbx_seq_one_letter_code
_entity_poly.pdbx_strand_id
1 'polypeptide(L)'
;MKKNTGNKFIRETCIAGAAIDVTLKYSIASGQNRRQPKRQPSRAAVIRNNDRIAEKKLTRLINANFLPGDLHAVFTYSGSEPTQKDAKKEIRNFKRRLEREYQKAGKEFKWIEVTEYNHARIHHHMVISYIEPEIIMKQWKRGHVHFTPLDRSRNYKKLAEYFIKETSKTMRLPGNETKQRWSASRNLTRPIIKREVIEARTMYEKPRALKGYQIIEDTIREYEHPFTGITHLEYMMISTDPVPRLKRWRQGEVVAKNETYRRAQEIQISMDSLDGWEVL
;
A
#
# COMPACT_ATOMS: atom_id res chain seq x y z
N MET A 1 -21.14 -9.55 -34.53
CA MET A 1 -19.72 -9.21 -34.54
C MET A 1 -18.96 -10.23 -33.67
N LYS A 2 -18.06 -11.03 -34.26
CA LYS A 2 -17.18 -11.95 -33.51
C LYS A 2 -16.22 -11.08 -32.68
N LYS A 3 -16.27 -11.20 -31.33
CA LYS A 3 -15.28 -10.57 -30.45
C LYS A 3 -13.91 -11.13 -30.83
N ASN A 4 -13.04 -10.27 -31.35
CA ASN A 4 -11.66 -10.63 -31.67
C ASN A 4 -10.94 -10.94 -30.35
N THR A 5 -10.83 -12.24 -30.02
CA THR A 5 -10.28 -12.78 -28.78
C THR A 5 -8.78 -13.05 -28.86
N GLY A 6 -8.09 -12.46 -29.86
CA GLY A 6 -6.65 -12.63 -30.05
C GLY A 6 -5.81 -12.03 -28.92
N ASN A 7 -4.54 -12.44 -28.89
CA ASN A 7 -3.52 -11.84 -28.03
C ASN A 7 -3.37 -10.34 -28.32
N LYS A 8 -3.30 -9.51 -27.29
CA LYS A 8 -3.34 -8.05 -27.44
C LYS A 8 -2.36 -7.36 -26.52
N PHE A 9 -1.77 -6.28 -27.01
CA PHE A 9 -1.12 -5.32 -26.15
C PHE A 9 -2.19 -4.41 -25.52
N ILE A 10 -2.09 -4.21 -24.22
CA ILE A 10 -3.10 -3.48 -23.44
C ILE A 10 -2.40 -2.42 -22.61
N ARG A 11 -2.95 -1.20 -22.65
CA ARG A 11 -2.71 -0.18 -21.64
C ARG A 11 -3.78 -0.31 -20.56
N GLU A 12 -3.35 -0.58 -19.34
CA GLU A 12 -4.20 -0.51 -18.15
C GLU A 12 -3.87 0.77 -17.39
N THR A 13 -4.83 1.67 -17.30
CA THR A 13 -4.75 2.93 -16.56
C THR A 13 -5.61 2.82 -15.33
N CYS A 14 -5.04 3.01 -14.16
CA CYS A 14 -5.74 2.98 -12.88
C CYS A 14 -5.70 4.37 -12.24
N ILE A 15 -6.87 4.98 -12.07
CA ILE A 15 -7.03 6.26 -11.38
C ILE A 15 -7.26 5.96 -9.91
N ALA A 16 -6.35 6.43 -9.06
CA ALA A 16 -6.34 6.20 -7.62
C ALA A 16 -6.06 7.53 -6.89
N GLY A 17 -7.11 8.29 -6.57
CA GLY A 17 -6.98 9.62 -5.99
C GLY A 17 -6.25 10.57 -6.93
N ALA A 18 -5.20 11.20 -6.42
CA ALA A 18 -4.34 12.10 -7.19
C ALA A 18 -3.33 11.36 -8.09
N ALA A 19 -3.16 10.05 -7.91
CA ALA A 19 -2.21 9.24 -8.65
C ALA A 19 -2.88 8.47 -9.79
N ILE A 20 -2.18 8.34 -10.91
CA ILE A 20 -2.53 7.44 -12.00
C ILE A 20 -1.41 6.43 -12.17
N ASP A 21 -1.75 5.16 -12.10
CA ASP A 21 -0.85 4.04 -12.35
C ASP A 21 -1.12 3.50 -13.76
N VAL A 22 -0.10 3.44 -14.59
CA VAL A 22 -0.16 2.95 -15.97
C VAL A 22 0.63 1.65 -16.08
N THR A 23 0.05 0.67 -16.75
CA THR A 23 0.73 -0.58 -17.11
C THR A 23 0.52 -0.87 -18.58
N LEU A 24 1.61 -0.96 -19.31
CA LEU A 24 1.61 -1.52 -20.67
C LEU A 24 1.98 -3.00 -20.54
N LYS A 25 1.08 -3.86 -21.02
CA LYS A 25 1.23 -5.31 -20.87
C LYS A 25 0.71 -6.07 -22.06
N TYR A 26 1.25 -7.26 -22.25
CA TYR A 26 0.70 -8.24 -23.17
C TYR A 26 -0.35 -9.08 -22.47
N SER A 27 -1.55 -9.17 -23.04
CA SER A 27 -2.63 -9.99 -22.55
C SER A 27 -2.85 -11.18 -23.46
N ILE A 28 -2.75 -12.38 -22.90
CA ILE A 28 -3.08 -13.62 -23.60
C ILE A 28 -4.58 -13.84 -23.47
N ALA A 29 -5.25 -14.09 -24.61
CA ALA A 29 -6.67 -14.42 -24.60
C ALA A 29 -6.91 -15.73 -23.85
N SER A 30 -7.92 -15.75 -22.99
CA SER A 30 -8.35 -16.95 -22.31
C SER A 30 -8.82 -17.98 -23.37
N GLY A 31 -8.23 -19.17 -23.35
CA GLY A 31 -8.57 -20.27 -24.25
C GLY A 31 -7.59 -20.57 -25.40
N GLN A 32 -6.70 -19.65 -25.75
CA GLN A 32 -5.70 -19.89 -26.82
C GLN A 32 -4.37 -20.54 -26.35
N ASN A 33 -4.22 -20.77 -25.07
CA ASN A 33 -2.96 -21.20 -24.46
C ASN A 33 -2.57 -22.69 -24.66
N ARG A 34 -3.25 -23.42 -25.54
CA ARG A 34 -2.98 -24.86 -25.70
C ARG A 34 -1.74 -25.17 -26.57
N ARG A 35 -1.18 -24.22 -27.32
CA ARG A 35 -0.16 -24.50 -28.34
C ARG A 35 1.23 -23.92 -28.10
N GLN A 36 1.42 -23.01 -27.16
CA GLN A 36 2.76 -22.53 -26.80
C GLN A 36 3.23 -23.19 -25.50
N PRO A 37 4.48 -23.67 -25.46
CA PRO A 37 5.04 -24.20 -24.22
C PRO A 37 4.99 -23.07 -23.18
N LYS A 38 4.20 -23.26 -22.13
CA LYS A 38 4.16 -22.32 -21.01
C LYS A 38 5.52 -22.36 -20.35
N ARG A 39 6.19 -21.21 -20.30
CA ARG A 39 7.39 -21.05 -19.48
C ARG A 39 7.02 -21.42 -18.04
N GLN A 40 7.71 -22.36 -17.44
CA GLN A 40 7.54 -22.69 -16.04
C GLN A 40 8.46 -21.80 -15.22
N PRO A 41 7.93 -20.73 -14.58
CA PRO A 41 8.75 -19.84 -13.78
C PRO A 41 9.21 -20.55 -12.51
N SER A 42 10.39 -20.21 -12.02
CA SER A 42 10.85 -20.68 -10.71
C SER A 42 9.89 -20.24 -9.60
N ARG A 43 9.84 -20.99 -8.49
CA ARG A 43 9.06 -20.62 -7.31
C ARG A 43 9.36 -19.17 -6.84
N ALA A 44 10.63 -18.78 -6.87
CA ALA A 44 11.06 -17.42 -6.51
C ALA A 44 10.48 -16.36 -7.46
N ALA A 45 10.45 -16.61 -8.78
CA ALA A 45 9.85 -15.69 -9.75
C ALA A 45 8.34 -15.54 -9.53
N VAL A 46 7.63 -16.62 -9.22
CA VAL A 46 6.21 -16.58 -8.88
C VAL A 46 5.97 -15.74 -7.62
N ILE A 47 6.78 -15.93 -6.58
CA ILE A 47 6.67 -15.18 -5.34
C ILE A 47 6.89 -13.69 -5.59
N ARG A 48 7.98 -13.31 -6.28
CA ARG A 48 8.24 -11.90 -6.63
C ARG A 48 7.09 -11.26 -7.42
N ASN A 49 6.54 -12.00 -8.39
CA ASN A 49 5.39 -11.50 -9.16
C ASN A 49 4.14 -11.31 -8.30
N ASN A 50 3.86 -12.22 -7.37
CA ASN A 50 2.74 -12.11 -6.44
C ASN A 50 2.92 -10.93 -5.47
N ASP A 51 4.13 -10.71 -4.97
CA ASP A 51 4.45 -9.58 -4.11
C ASP A 51 4.23 -8.26 -4.87
N ARG A 52 4.74 -8.14 -6.11
CA ARG A 52 4.52 -6.98 -6.97
C ARG A 52 3.04 -6.70 -7.26
N ILE A 53 2.25 -7.73 -7.54
CA ILE A 53 0.80 -7.58 -7.75
C ILE A 53 0.11 -7.10 -6.47
N ALA A 54 0.50 -7.63 -5.32
CA ALA A 54 -0.05 -7.24 -4.03
C ALA A 54 0.31 -5.79 -3.69
N GLU A 55 1.57 -5.40 -3.84
CA GLU A 55 2.06 -4.02 -3.70
C GLU A 55 1.25 -3.06 -4.57
N LYS A 56 1.12 -3.35 -5.86
CA LYS A 56 0.35 -2.54 -6.78
C LYS A 56 -1.12 -2.36 -6.35
N LYS A 57 -1.77 -3.44 -5.93
CA LYS A 57 -3.14 -3.38 -5.41
C LYS A 57 -3.24 -2.52 -4.16
N LEU A 58 -2.30 -2.67 -3.23
CA LEU A 58 -2.30 -1.92 -1.99
C LEU A 58 -1.98 -0.44 -2.22
N THR A 59 -0.98 -0.11 -3.05
CA THR A 59 -0.68 1.27 -3.47
C THR A 59 -1.91 1.97 -4.03
N ARG A 60 -2.57 1.34 -4.99
CA ARG A 60 -3.80 1.87 -5.61
C ARG A 60 -4.90 2.11 -4.58
N LEU A 61 -5.05 1.20 -3.62
CA LEU A 61 -6.08 1.30 -2.58
C LEU A 61 -5.77 2.43 -1.59
N ILE A 62 -4.51 2.57 -1.15
CA ILE A 62 -4.09 3.67 -0.27
C ILE A 62 -4.27 5.01 -0.98
N ASN A 63 -3.73 5.16 -2.20
CA ASN A 63 -3.80 6.41 -2.96
C ASN A 63 -5.25 6.86 -3.25
N ALA A 64 -6.19 5.91 -3.42
CA ALA A 64 -7.60 6.22 -3.70
C ALA A 64 -8.38 6.69 -2.47
N ASN A 65 -7.90 6.43 -1.26
CA ASN A 65 -8.70 6.59 -0.04
C ASN A 65 -8.10 7.51 1.00
N PHE A 66 -6.79 7.73 0.97
CA PHE A 66 -6.11 8.50 2.00
C PHE A 66 -5.45 9.74 1.42
N LEU A 67 -5.46 10.80 2.22
CA LEU A 67 -4.97 12.13 1.86
C LEU A 67 -3.74 12.47 2.72
N PRO A 68 -2.93 13.45 2.29
CA PRO A 68 -1.92 14.03 3.15
C PRO A 68 -2.52 14.42 4.51
N GLY A 69 -1.84 14.05 5.61
CA GLY A 69 -2.31 14.28 6.97
C GLY A 69 -3.15 13.17 7.57
N ASP A 70 -3.66 12.23 6.79
CA ASP A 70 -4.12 10.95 7.32
C ASP A 70 -2.95 10.21 7.99
N LEU A 71 -3.22 9.26 8.86
CA LEU A 71 -2.21 8.73 9.75
C LEU A 71 -1.78 7.31 9.36
N HIS A 72 -0.48 7.09 9.27
CA HIS A 72 0.10 5.77 9.45
C HIS A 72 0.39 5.58 10.94
N ALA A 73 -0.30 4.65 11.59
CA ALA A 73 -0.16 4.34 13.00
C ALA A 73 0.44 2.95 13.20
N VAL A 74 1.44 2.84 14.07
CA VAL A 74 2.08 1.59 14.45
C VAL A 74 1.73 1.29 15.91
N PHE A 75 1.07 0.17 16.14
CA PHE A 75 0.62 -0.28 17.45
C PHE A 75 1.51 -1.39 17.95
N THR A 76 2.06 -1.21 19.12
CA THR A 76 2.94 -2.18 19.80
C THR A 76 2.31 -2.65 21.12
N TYR A 77 2.76 -3.78 21.61
CA TYR A 77 2.35 -4.32 22.88
C TYR A 77 3.37 -4.01 23.97
N SER A 78 2.90 -3.72 25.21
CA SER A 78 3.73 -3.64 26.40
C SER A 78 3.56 -4.90 27.24
N GLY A 79 4.62 -5.31 27.94
CA GLY A 79 4.62 -6.54 28.75
C GLY A 79 4.86 -7.80 27.93
N SER A 80 4.15 -8.88 28.27
CA SER A 80 4.26 -10.17 27.58
C SER A 80 3.66 -10.14 26.18
N GLU A 81 4.30 -10.81 25.26
CA GLU A 81 3.86 -10.93 23.86
C GLU A 81 2.53 -11.70 23.79
N PRO A 82 1.50 -11.18 23.11
CA PRO A 82 0.25 -11.91 22.94
C PRO A 82 0.40 -13.05 21.93
N THR A 83 -0.45 -14.05 22.02
CA THR A 83 -0.57 -15.04 20.94
C THR A 83 -1.12 -14.38 19.66
N GLN A 84 -0.86 -14.98 18.50
CA GLN A 84 -1.43 -14.48 17.23
C GLN A 84 -2.96 -14.38 17.28
N LYS A 85 -3.63 -15.31 17.96
CA LYS A 85 -5.09 -15.33 18.15
C LYS A 85 -5.55 -14.14 19.00
N ASP A 86 -4.85 -13.87 20.09
CA ASP A 86 -5.17 -12.75 20.97
C ASP A 86 -4.89 -11.41 20.31
N ALA A 87 -3.76 -11.27 19.60
CA ALA A 87 -3.46 -10.07 18.82
C ALA A 87 -4.55 -9.78 17.77
N LYS A 88 -5.02 -10.80 17.02
CA LYS A 88 -6.15 -10.67 16.09
C LYS A 88 -7.45 -10.24 16.79
N LYS A 89 -7.70 -10.74 17.99
CA LYS A 89 -8.87 -10.35 18.82
C LYS A 89 -8.75 -8.90 19.29
N GLU A 90 -7.58 -8.51 19.79
CA GLU A 90 -7.35 -7.16 20.31
C GLU A 90 -7.44 -6.09 19.23
N ILE A 91 -6.81 -6.27 18.07
CA ILE A 91 -6.90 -5.29 16.99
C ILE A 91 -8.34 -5.16 16.44
N ARG A 92 -9.10 -6.25 16.40
CA ARG A 92 -10.52 -6.22 16.05
C ARG A 92 -11.35 -5.44 17.07
N ASN A 93 -11.13 -5.66 18.35
CA ASN A 93 -11.83 -4.95 19.42
C ASN A 93 -11.44 -3.46 19.45
N PHE A 94 -10.17 -3.16 19.21
CA PHE A 94 -9.67 -1.79 19.06
C PHE A 94 -10.38 -1.07 17.91
N LYS A 95 -10.46 -1.68 16.73
CA LYS A 95 -11.17 -1.09 15.58
C LYS A 95 -12.62 -0.77 15.90
N ARG A 96 -13.34 -1.63 16.64
CA ARG A 96 -14.71 -1.37 17.07
C ARG A 96 -14.83 -0.19 18.05
N ARG A 97 -13.85 -0.04 18.97
CA ARG A 97 -13.81 1.11 19.88
C ARG A 97 -13.55 2.39 19.12
N LEU A 98 -12.58 2.35 18.21
CA LEU A 98 -12.19 3.52 17.42
C LEU A 98 -13.31 3.95 16.46
N GLU A 99 -14.02 3.03 15.84
CA GLU A 99 -15.19 3.32 15.00
C GLU A 99 -16.25 4.16 15.73
N ARG A 100 -16.51 3.86 16.99
CA ARG A 100 -17.43 4.65 17.82
C ARG A 100 -16.94 6.09 18.04
N GLU A 101 -15.63 6.28 18.21
CA GLU A 101 -15.05 7.62 18.36
C GLU A 101 -15.16 8.43 17.05
N TYR A 102 -14.94 7.79 15.89
CA TYR A 102 -15.17 8.44 14.60
C TYR A 102 -16.65 8.83 14.41
N GLN A 103 -17.58 7.96 14.80
CA GLN A 103 -19.01 8.27 14.76
C GLN A 103 -19.37 9.46 15.64
N LYS A 104 -18.85 9.54 16.89
CA LYS A 104 -19.01 10.69 17.77
C LYS A 104 -18.43 11.98 17.18
N ALA A 105 -17.32 11.88 16.46
CA ALA A 105 -16.68 13.01 15.80
C ALA A 105 -17.36 13.42 14.47
N GLY A 106 -18.38 12.69 14.01
CA GLY A 106 -19.03 12.89 12.72
C GLY A 106 -18.09 12.63 11.53
N LYS A 107 -17.08 11.77 11.73
CA LYS A 107 -16.04 11.43 10.72
C LYS A 107 -16.21 10.01 10.22
N GLU A 108 -15.75 9.76 9.00
CA GLU A 108 -15.75 8.43 8.40
C GLU A 108 -14.48 7.66 8.80
N PHE A 109 -14.64 6.48 9.38
CA PHE A 109 -13.51 5.61 9.74
C PHE A 109 -13.08 4.75 8.56
N LYS A 110 -12.10 5.23 7.81
CA LYS A 110 -11.41 4.45 6.77
C LYS A 110 -10.11 3.90 7.33
N TRP A 111 -9.82 2.64 7.03
CA TRP A 111 -8.59 2.02 7.51
C TRP A 111 -8.12 0.88 6.59
N ILE A 112 -6.81 0.70 6.55
CA ILE A 112 -6.11 -0.49 6.04
C ILE A 112 -5.19 -0.95 7.16
N GLU A 113 -5.17 -2.23 7.46
CA GLU A 113 -4.39 -2.82 8.55
C GLU A 113 -3.53 -3.96 8.04
N VAL A 114 -2.30 -3.99 8.50
CA VAL A 114 -1.30 -5.03 8.30
C VAL A 114 -0.78 -5.45 9.66
N THR A 115 -0.73 -6.74 9.93
CA THR A 115 -0.09 -7.27 11.14
C THR A 115 1.21 -7.96 10.80
N GLU A 116 2.27 -7.55 11.46
CA GLU A 116 3.58 -8.16 11.40
C GLU A 116 3.76 -9.10 12.59
N TYR A 117 4.12 -10.35 12.30
CA TYR A 117 4.40 -11.37 13.32
C TYR A 117 5.89 -11.72 13.38
N ASN A 118 6.76 -10.74 13.17
CA ASN A 118 8.18 -11.00 12.98
C ASN A 118 8.92 -11.13 14.33
N HIS A 119 9.67 -12.18 14.47
CA HIS A 119 10.70 -12.66 15.41
C HIS A 119 10.84 -12.07 16.84
N ALA A 120 10.49 -10.81 17.09
CA ALA A 120 10.64 -10.21 18.40
C ALA A 120 9.31 -9.76 19.01
N ARG A 121 8.46 -9.06 18.26
CA ARG A 121 7.18 -8.53 18.78
C ARG A 121 6.15 -8.38 17.67
N ILE A 122 4.88 -8.62 18.02
CA ILE A 122 3.75 -8.37 17.11
C ILE A 122 3.52 -6.86 17.00
N HIS A 123 3.46 -6.38 15.76
CA HIS A 123 3.11 -5.00 15.45
C HIS A 123 1.89 -4.96 14.52
N HIS A 124 1.00 -3.99 14.77
CA HIS A 124 -0.06 -3.68 13.84
C HIS A 124 0.22 -2.34 13.19
N HIS A 125 0.32 -2.32 11.87
CA HIS A 125 0.39 -1.11 11.09
C HIS A 125 -0.98 -0.77 10.55
N MET A 126 -1.43 0.46 10.71
CA MET A 126 -2.70 0.91 10.13
C MET A 126 -2.51 2.23 9.40
N VAL A 127 -3.04 2.31 8.19
CA VAL A 127 -3.34 3.60 7.55
C VAL A 127 -4.79 3.93 7.87
N ILE A 128 -5.03 5.09 8.48
CA ILE A 128 -6.35 5.51 8.96
C ILE A 128 -6.65 6.95 8.58
N SER A 129 -7.91 7.24 8.26
CA SER A 129 -8.38 8.61 8.09
C SER A 129 -8.13 9.44 9.35
N TYR A 130 -7.87 10.75 9.18
CA TYR A 130 -7.43 11.58 10.31
C TYR A 130 -8.49 11.72 11.41
N ILE A 131 -8.07 11.44 12.62
CA ILE A 131 -8.68 11.84 13.89
C ILE A 131 -7.55 12.23 14.85
N GLU A 132 -7.83 12.99 15.89
CA GLU A 132 -6.84 13.41 16.86
C GLU A 132 -6.10 12.20 17.48
N PRO A 133 -4.76 12.15 17.42
CA PRO A 133 -3.95 11.01 17.90
C PRO A 133 -4.25 10.59 19.33
N GLU A 134 -4.59 11.54 20.20
CA GLU A 134 -4.95 11.30 21.62
C GLU A 134 -6.16 10.37 21.74
N ILE A 135 -7.13 10.50 20.82
CA ILE A 135 -8.32 9.64 20.79
C ILE A 135 -7.89 8.21 20.48
N ILE A 136 -6.99 8.04 19.51
CA ILE A 136 -6.47 6.73 19.13
C ILE A 136 -5.68 6.09 20.27
N MET A 137 -4.75 6.87 20.87
CA MET A 137 -3.95 6.40 22.02
C MET A 137 -4.83 5.97 23.20
N LYS A 138 -5.89 6.73 23.50
CA LYS A 138 -6.85 6.39 24.57
C LYS A 138 -7.56 5.06 24.32
N GLN A 139 -7.79 4.71 23.06
CA GLN A 139 -8.46 3.46 22.69
C GLN A 139 -7.49 2.27 22.59
N TRP A 140 -6.19 2.50 22.36
CA TRP A 140 -5.19 1.43 22.38
C TRP A 140 -4.70 1.19 23.80
N LYS A 141 -5.20 0.13 24.45
CA LYS A 141 -4.95 -0.17 25.86
C LYS A 141 -3.84 -1.20 26.08
N ARG A 142 -3.08 -1.55 25.04
CA ARG A 142 -2.14 -2.69 25.07
C ARG A 142 -0.67 -2.31 25.00
N GLY A 143 -0.37 -1.05 24.78
CA GLY A 143 1.02 -0.59 24.65
C GLY A 143 1.11 0.79 24.04
N HIS A 144 2.11 0.97 23.19
CA HIS A 144 2.40 2.27 22.58
C HIS A 144 1.83 2.38 21.17
N VAL A 145 1.60 3.62 20.75
CA VAL A 145 1.20 3.95 19.38
C VAL A 145 2.17 5.01 18.86
N HIS A 146 2.74 4.73 17.69
CA HIS A 146 3.53 5.68 16.94
C HIS A 146 2.74 6.17 15.74
N PHE A 147 2.81 7.47 15.42
CA PHE A 147 2.09 8.08 14.32
C PHE A 147 3.04 8.76 13.35
N THR A 148 2.83 8.52 12.08
CA THR A 148 3.45 9.25 10.97
C THR A 148 2.34 9.79 10.08
N PRO A 149 2.17 11.12 9.96
CA PRO A 149 1.23 11.68 9.00
C PRO A 149 1.63 11.34 7.57
N LEU A 150 0.66 10.99 6.75
CA LEU A 150 0.89 10.78 5.32
C LEU A 150 1.35 12.10 4.69
N ASP A 151 2.38 12.02 3.87
CA ASP A 151 3.05 13.17 3.28
C ASP A 151 2.24 13.82 2.14
N ARG A 152 2.77 14.93 1.61
CA ARG A 152 2.14 15.70 0.54
C ARG A 152 2.39 15.15 -0.86
N SER A 153 3.14 14.07 -1.00
CA SER A 153 3.40 13.45 -2.30
C SER A 153 2.13 12.87 -2.93
N ARG A 154 1.18 12.44 -2.10
CA ARG A 154 -0.05 11.76 -2.52
C ARG A 154 0.23 10.45 -3.29
N ASN A 155 1.46 9.96 -3.19
CA ASN A 155 1.89 8.68 -3.73
C ASN A 155 2.49 7.83 -2.60
N TYR A 156 1.71 6.89 -2.12
CA TYR A 156 2.06 6.06 -0.97
C TYR A 156 2.59 4.68 -1.39
N LYS A 157 3.27 4.63 -2.55
CA LYS A 157 3.87 3.39 -3.08
C LYS A 157 4.91 2.82 -2.12
N LYS A 158 5.81 3.65 -1.60
CA LYS A 158 6.84 3.21 -0.63
C LYS A 158 6.24 2.61 0.64
N LEU A 159 5.13 3.17 1.15
CA LEU A 159 4.40 2.63 2.29
C LEU A 159 3.76 1.26 1.97
N ALA A 160 3.19 1.12 0.79
CA ALA A 160 2.62 -0.15 0.34
C ALA A 160 3.71 -1.22 0.15
N GLU A 161 4.87 -0.87 -0.43
CA GLU A 161 6.04 -1.73 -0.56
C GLU A 161 6.50 -2.25 0.81
N TYR A 162 6.65 -1.34 1.78
CA TYR A 162 7.00 -1.69 3.14
C TYR A 162 6.01 -2.72 3.73
N PHE A 163 4.71 -2.46 3.64
CA PHE A 163 3.69 -3.38 4.16
C PHE A 163 3.73 -4.75 3.49
N ILE A 164 3.93 -4.80 2.19
CA ILE A 164 4.00 -6.08 1.47
C ILE A 164 5.29 -6.83 1.81
N LYS A 165 6.41 -6.14 1.96
CA LYS A 165 7.69 -6.74 2.38
C LYS A 165 7.53 -7.44 3.74
N GLU A 166 6.96 -6.74 4.74
CA GLU A 166 6.81 -7.29 6.09
C GLU A 166 5.79 -8.43 6.15
N THR A 167 4.63 -8.29 5.49
CA THR A 167 3.67 -9.40 5.43
C THR A 167 4.17 -10.59 4.63
N SER A 168 5.01 -10.38 3.62
CA SER A 168 5.62 -11.48 2.87
C SER A 168 6.59 -12.28 3.73
N LYS A 169 7.34 -11.65 4.63
CA LYS A 169 8.17 -12.32 5.63
C LYS A 169 7.29 -13.16 6.56
N THR A 170 6.25 -12.55 7.13
CA THR A 170 5.29 -13.23 8.01
C THR A 170 4.64 -14.45 7.35
N MET A 171 4.19 -14.31 6.10
CA MET A 171 3.53 -15.42 5.39
C MET A 171 4.45 -16.60 5.06
N ARG A 172 5.76 -16.40 5.12
CA ARG A 172 6.77 -17.47 4.89
C ARG A 172 7.18 -18.17 6.17
N LEU A 173 6.76 -17.69 7.35
CA LEU A 173 7.09 -18.32 8.62
C LEU A 173 6.41 -19.70 8.73
N PRO A 174 7.12 -20.73 9.21
CA PRO A 174 6.52 -22.01 9.53
C PRO A 174 5.37 -21.82 10.55
N GLY A 175 4.27 -22.54 10.32
CA GLY A 175 3.11 -22.47 11.23
C GLY A 175 2.26 -21.20 11.12
N ASN A 176 2.53 -20.31 10.15
CA ASN A 176 1.71 -19.14 9.94
C ASN A 176 0.34 -19.51 9.37
N GLU A 177 -0.72 -19.11 10.08
CA GLU A 177 -2.12 -19.29 9.68
C GLU A 177 -2.69 -18.13 8.85
N THR A 178 -1.91 -17.05 8.67
CA THR A 178 -2.40 -15.83 8.01
C THR A 178 -2.39 -16.01 6.51
N LYS A 179 -3.59 -16.01 5.90
CA LYS A 179 -3.77 -16.11 4.45
C LYS A 179 -3.89 -14.76 3.73
N GLN A 180 -4.18 -13.70 4.47
CA GLN A 180 -4.36 -12.35 3.93
C GLN A 180 -3.18 -11.47 4.30
N ARG A 181 -2.70 -10.67 3.33
CA ARG A 181 -1.59 -9.73 3.54
C ARG A 181 -2.02 -8.48 4.29
N TRP A 182 -3.26 -8.03 4.09
CA TRP A 182 -3.86 -6.88 4.78
C TRP A 182 -5.35 -7.09 4.94
N SER A 183 -5.93 -6.37 5.87
CA SER A 183 -7.36 -6.18 6.01
C SER A 183 -7.71 -4.70 5.81
N ALA A 184 -8.94 -4.41 5.40
CA ALA A 184 -9.38 -3.04 5.10
C ALA A 184 -10.85 -2.84 5.46
N SER A 185 -11.22 -1.59 5.74
CA SER A 185 -12.62 -1.22 5.96
C SER A 185 -13.44 -1.36 4.68
N ARG A 186 -14.74 -1.63 4.83
CA ARG A 186 -15.64 -1.88 3.69
C ARG A 186 -16.02 -0.63 2.91
N ASN A 187 -15.87 0.53 3.52
CA ASN A 187 -16.20 1.84 2.97
C ASN A 187 -15.09 2.46 2.11
N LEU A 188 -14.05 1.70 1.76
CA LEU A 188 -13.02 2.19 0.87
C LEU A 188 -13.52 2.28 -0.57
N THR A 189 -13.23 3.41 -1.20
CA THR A 189 -13.45 3.62 -2.64
C THR A 189 -12.51 2.72 -3.43
N ARG A 190 -13.04 2.01 -4.41
CA ARG A 190 -12.23 1.18 -5.30
C ARG A 190 -11.64 2.04 -6.41
N PRO A 191 -10.36 1.88 -6.73
CA PRO A 191 -9.73 2.58 -7.85
C PRO A 191 -10.42 2.27 -9.19
N ILE A 192 -10.50 3.27 -10.07
CA ILE A 192 -11.11 3.13 -11.40
C ILE A 192 -10.06 2.58 -12.36
N ILE A 193 -10.34 1.43 -12.96
CA ILE A 193 -9.44 0.78 -13.92
C ILE A 193 -10.03 0.86 -15.32
N LYS A 194 -9.29 1.49 -16.24
CA LYS A 194 -9.58 1.53 -17.67
C LYS A 194 -8.59 0.65 -18.42
N ARG A 195 -9.06 -0.03 -19.46
CA ARG A 195 -8.21 -0.87 -20.31
C ARG A 195 -8.51 -0.56 -21.77
N GLU A 196 -7.48 -0.35 -22.53
CA GLU A 196 -7.54 -0.12 -23.97
C GLU A 196 -6.53 -1.00 -24.70
N VAL A 197 -6.89 -1.42 -25.90
CA VAL A 197 -5.97 -2.13 -26.79
C VAL A 197 -5.06 -1.10 -27.45
N ILE A 198 -3.76 -1.37 -27.44
CA ILE A 198 -2.73 -0.51 -28.04
C ILE A 198 -1.96 -1.26 -29.12
N GLU A 199 -1.27 -0.53 -29.97
CA GLU A 199 -0.35 -1.10 -30.93
C GLU A 199 0.93 -1.59 -30.24
N ALA A 200 1.56 -2.62 -30.81
CA ALA A 200 2.80 -3.17 -30.26
C ALA A 200 3.93 -2.14 -30.13
N ARG A 201 4.03 -1.17 -31.05
CA ARG A 201 5.03 -0.10 -31.01
C ARG A 201 4.95 0.74 -29.73
N THR A 202 3.75 0.96 -29.21
CA THR A 202 3.51 1.74 -27.97
C THR A 202 4.21 1.15 -26.75
N MET A 203 4.50 -0.15 -26.75
CA MET A 203 5.26 -0.81 -25.68
C MET A 203 6.71 -0.28 -25.54
N TYR A 204 7.25 0.28 -26.61
CA TYR A 204 8.63 0.76 -26.70
C TYR A 204 8.73 2.29 -26.67
N GLU A 205 7.59 2.98 -26.60
CA GLU A 205 7.56 4.44 -26.48
C GLU A 205 7.89 4.87 -25.05
N LYS A 206 8.63 5.98 -24.93
CA LYS A 206 8.87 6.59 -23.62
C LYS A 206 7.55 7.00 -22.96
N PRO A 207 7.39 6.79 -21.64
CA PRO A 207 6.24 7.27 -20.91
C PRO A 207 5.98 8.76 -21.17
N ARG A 208 4.70 9.12 -21.35
CA ARG A 208 4.27 10.52 -21.50
C ARG A 208 3.23 10.85 -20.44
N ALA A 209 3.42 12.00 -19.80
CA ALA A 209 2.46 12.48 -18.81
C ALA A 209 1.15 12.92 -19.48
N LEU A 210 0.04 12.67 -18.82
CA LEU A 210 -1.25 13.26 -19.19
C LEU A 210 -1.28 14.75 -18.80
N LYS A 211 -2.13 15.53 -19.48
CA LYS A 211 -2.33 16.95 -19.13
C LYS A 211 -2.75 17.09 -17.66
N GLY A 212 -2.09 17.95 -16.91
CA GLY A 212 -2.33 18.14 -15.48
C GLY A 212 -1.67 17.08 -14.58
N TYR A 213 -0.78 16.25 -15.13
CA TYR A 213 -0.01 15.27 -14.40
C TYR A 213 1.47 15.35 -14.72
N GLN A 214 2.29 14.88 -13.80
CA GLN A 214 3.73 14.68 -14.01
C GLN A 214 4.10 13.22 -13.74
N ILE A 215 5.05 12.68 -14.49
CA ILE A 215 5.57 11.32 -14.25
C ILE A 215 6.42 11.34 -12.99
N ILE A 216 6.28 10.29 -12.18
CA ILE A 216 7.14 10.02 -11.05
C ILE A 216 8.24 9.09 -11.54
N GLU A 217 9.41 9.65 -11.85
CA GLU A 217 10.49 8.98 -12.57
C GLU A 217 10.97 7.68 -11.89
N ASP A 218 11.07 7.66 -10.56
CA ASP A 218 11.48 6.49 -9.78
C ASP A 218 10.46 5.34 -9.80
N THR A 219 9.29 5.55 -10.41
CA THR A 219 8.26 4.52 -10.58
C THR A 219 8.31 3.84 -11.94
N ILE A 220 9.10 4.36 -12.89
CA ILE A 220 9.24 3.75 -14.22
C ILE A 220 9.97 2.42 -14.04
N ARG A 221 9.30 1.36 -14.46
CA ARG A 221 9.83 0.01 -14.31
C ARG A 221 9.51 -0.84 -15.53
N GLU A 222 10.56 -1.39 -16.12
CA GLU A 222 10.43 -2.44 -17.11
C GLU A 222 10.75 -3.79 -16.46
N TYR A 223 9.97 -4.81 -16.81
CA TYR A 223 10.21 -6.16 -16.32
C TYR A 223 9.67 -7.20 -17.31
N GLU A 224 10.34 -8.33 -17.37
CA GLU A 224 9.88 -9.48 -18.13
C GLU A 224 8.82 -10.24 -17.34
N HIS A 225 7.65 -10.47 -17.93
CA HIS A 225 6.58 -11.19 -17.27
C HIS A 225 6.94 -12.68 -17.18
N PRO A 226 6.95 -13.30 -15.97
CA PRO A 226 7.54 -14.62 -15.75
C PRO A 226 6.88 -15.77 -16.54
N PHE A 227 5.61 -15.61 -16.92
CA PHE A 227 4.87 -16.64 -17.66
C PHE A 227 4.90 -16.44 -19.16
N THR A 228 5.04 -15.22 -19.65
CA THR A 228 4.97 -14.91 -21.08
C THR A 228 6.33 -14.60 -21.69
N GLY A 229 7.31 -14.19 -20.89
CA GLY A 229 8.61 -13.73 -21.35
C GLY A 229 8.56 -12.38 -22.07
N ILE A 230 7.42 -11.68 -22.05
CA ILE A 230 7.25 -10.40 -22.73
C ILE A 230 7.49 -9.28 -21.73
N THR A 231 8.23 -8.25 -22.18
CA THR A 231 8.48 -7.06 -21.37
C THR A 231 7.19 -6.29 -21.12
N HIS A 232 6.97 -5.92 -19.87
CA HIS A 232 5.90 -5.03 -19.43
C HIS A 232 6.53 -3.72 -18.94
N LEU A 233 5.84 -2.60 -19.15
CA LEU A 233 6.23 -1.29 -18.65
C LEU A 233 5.20 -0.79 -17.64
N GLU A 234 5.67 -0.32 -16.50
CA GLU A 234 4.85 0.30 -15.46
C GLU A 234 5.41 1.67 -15.10
N TYR A 235 4.54 2.63 -14.84
CA TYR A 235 4.91 3.93 -14.32
C TYR A 235 3.72 4.59 -13.64
N MET A 236 4.00 5.57 -12.79
CA MET A 236 2.97 6.36 -12.12
C MET A 236 3.08 7.83 -12.49
N MET A 237 1.94 8.49 -12.47
CA MET A 237 1.83 9.94 -12.61
C MET A 237 1.11 10.49 -11.40
N ILE A 238 1.44 11.72 -11.03
CA ILE A 238 0.77 12.45 -9.95
C ILE A 238 0.16 13.74 -10.50
N SER A 239 -1.04 14.10 -10.05
CA SER A 239 -1.68 15.36 -10.42
C SER A 239 -0.83 16.55 -9.99
N THR A 240 -0.72 17.54 -10.89
CA THR A 240 -0.07 18.83 -10.61
C THR A 240 -1.00 19.79 -9.87
N ASP A 241 -2.27 19.43 -9.65
CA ASP A 241 -3.20 20.24 -8.87
C ASP A 241 -2.67 20.53 -7.47
N PRO A 242 -2.96 21.71 -6.92
CA PRO A 242 -2.54 22.06 -5.57
C PRO A 242 -3.00 21.01 -4.56
N VAL A 243 -2.10 20.62 -3.68
CA VAL A 243 -2.46 19.76 -2.55
C VAL A 243 -3.44 20.53 -1.67
N PRO A 244 -4.62 19.96 -1.34
CA PRO A 244 -5.55 20.61 -0.42
C PRO A 244 -4.82 21.09 0.84
N ARG A 245 -5.13 22.32 1.30
CA ARG A 245 -4.55 22.79 2.54
C ARG A 245 -5.03 21.90 3.67
N LEU A 246 -4.11 21.13 4.24
CA LEU A 246 -4.37 20.39 5.47
C LEU A 246 -4.78 21.41 6.53
N LYS A 247 -5.85 21.12 7.28
CA LYS A 247 -6.05 21.79 8.57
C LYS A 247 -4.74 21.57 9.32
N ARG A 248 -4.04 22.66 9.65
CA ARG A 248 -2.70 22.65 10.23
C ARG A 248 -2.67 21.67 11.40
N TRP A 249 -1.98 20.58 11.22
CA TRP A 249 -1.40 19.84 12.31
C TRP A 249 -0.37 20.76 12.95
N ARG A 250 -0.67 21.29 14.12
CA ARG A 250 0.33 22.04 14.87
C ARG A 250 1.27 21.01 15.49
N GLN A 251 2.30 20.70 14.76
CA GLN A 251 3.37 19.77 15.19
C GLN A 251 3.91 20.12 16.60
N GLY A 252 3.72 21.36 17.08
CA GLY A 252 4.23 21.83 18.35
C GLY A 252 3.38 21.52 19.59
N GLU A 253 2.07 21.35 19.48
CA GLU A 253 1.21 21.24 20.69
C GLU A 253 1.07 19.81 21.21
N VAL A 254 1.18 18.80 20.34
CA VAL A 254 1.10 17.37 20.74
C VAL A 254 2.44 16.88 21.27
N VAL A 255 3.55 17.42 20.76
CA VAL A 255 4.92 17.02 21.10
C VAL A 255 5.32 17.45 22.52
N ALA A 256 4.75 18.55 23.05
CA ALA A 256 5.18 19.10 24.33
C ALA A 256 4.76 18.29 25.57
N LYS A 257 3.87 17.31 25.44
CA LYS A 257 3.31 16.56 26.56
C LYS A 257 3.66 15.08 26.65
N ASN A 258 4.45 14.54 25.72
CA ASN A 258 4.70 13.09 25.71
C ASN A 258 6.17 12.75 25.37
N GLU A 259 6.98 12.40 26.37
CA GLU A 259 8.36 11.91 26.17
C GLU A 259 8.42 10.69 25.24
N THR A 260 7.35 9.90 25.21
CA THR A 260 7.20 8.76 24.32
C THR A 260 7.19 9.19 22.84
N TYR A 261 6.67 10.37 22.54
CA TYR A 261 6.64 10.93 21.19
C TYR A 261 8.01 11.41 20.73
N ARG A 262 8.82 12.01 21.61
CA ARG A 262 10.23 12.36 21.33
C ARG A 262 11.06 11.14 20.94
N ARG A 263 10.93 10.06 21.69
CA ARG A 263 11.62 8.80 21.42
C ARG A 263 11.16 8.16 20.11
N ALA A 264 9.89 8.32 19.75
CA ALA A 264 9.34 7.85 18.49
C ALA A 264 9.81 8.67 17.28
N GLN A 265 9.98 9.99 17.42
CA GLN A 265 10.61 10.84 16.40
C GLN A 265 12.09 10.48 16.19
N GLU A 266 12.83 10.19 17.25
CA GLU A 266 14.22 9.74 17.18
C GLU A 266 14.35 8.40 16.45
N ILE A 267 13.39 7.48 16.67
CA ILE A 267 13.31 6.20 15.95
C ILE A 267 12.94 6.43 14.47
N GLN A 268 12.03 7.36 14.17
CA GLN A 268 11.66 7.70 12.79
C GLN A 268 12.81 8.38 12.04
N ILE A 269 13.51 9.33 12.67
CA ILE A 269 14.71 9.96 12.12
C ILE A 269 15.82 8.90 11.90
N SER A 270 15.94 7.93 12.82
CA SER A 270 16.85 6.79 12.65
C SER A 270 16.43 5.86 11.51
N MET A 271 15.14 5.68 11.28
CA MET A 271 14.62 4.89 10.13
C MET A 271 14.75 5.66 8.81
N ASP A 272 14.55 6.98 8.83
CA ASP A 272 14.73 7.86 7.66
C ASP A 272 16.23 8.06 7.32
N SER A 273 17.12 7.98 8.32
CA SER A 273 18.58 8.00 8.12
C SER A 273 19.18 6.67 7.66
N LEU A 274 18.39 5.60 7.68
CA LEU A 274 18.71 4.33 7.01
C LEU A 274 18.40 4.40 5.50
N ASP A 275 18.62 5.56 4.87
CA ASP A 275 18.63 5.76 3.42
C ASP A 275 19.75 5.00 2.68
N GLY A 276 20.26 3.96 3.29
CA GLY A 276 21.11 2.94 2.70
C GLY A 276 20.33 1.73 2.19
N TRP A 277 19.27 1.95 1.42
CA TRP A 277 18.64 0.87 0.66
C TRP A 277 19.43 0.60 -0.62
N GLU A 278 20.60 0.01 -0.48
CA GLU A 278 21.22 -0.68 -1.61
C GLU A 278 20.31 -1.86 -1.99
N VAL A 279 19.86 -1.81 -3.22
CA VAL A 279 19.19 -2.93 -3.90
C VAL A 279 20.25 -4.00 -4.13
N LEU A 280 20.21 -5.06 -3.34
CA LEU A 280 20.81 -6.34 -3.67
C LEU A 280 19.76 -7.27 -4.28
#